data_a0fd5dcc9a54aa749d113b85a8c9d2ab
#
_entry.id   a0fd5dcc9a54aa749d113b85a8c9d2ab
#
_cell.length_a   1.000
_cell.length_b   1.000
_cell.length_c   1.000
_cell.angle_alpha   90.00
_cell.angle_beta   90.00
_cell.angle_gamma   90.00
#
_symmetry.space_group_name_H-M   'P 1'
#
loop_
_entity.id
_entity.type
_entity.pdbx_description
1 polymer ?
#
loop_
_entity_poly.entity_id
_entity_poly.type
_entity_poly.pdbx_seq_one_letter_code
_entity_poly.pdbx_strand_id
1 'polypeptide(L)'
;RDTLRSRGLGDVHKRQEQILARAAKAHGFPYALSTVAGDSVERVSKVGGDMTWFQLYPPNDRDIGFDMLRRAADCGVETLVVTADVPGPSRRERMRLSGGPVGSRGKSMYTPRVIMQSMVRPEWSLRMLANGGPRFRNFEPYADRFGKMSVTEFIGSQLNGSLDWDYLDLIRERWSGKLLLKGILHGQDAERAMRAGVDGLVISNHGGRQLDAAPHPLHQLPHIRAIVGSKMPLIVDSGVRSGLDVAKAIASGADFVMLGRSFLYAVAALGARGGEHAAAILMDELQDVMRQLGVTTIAGLAEVPVSRSAN
;
A
#
# COMPACT_ATOMS: atom_id res chain seq x y z
N ARG A 1 -17.55 20.15 -9.61
CA ARG A 1 -16.18 19.55 -9.69
C ARG A 1 -15.43 19.53 -8.35
N ASP A 2 -15.86 20.28 -7.34
CA ASP A 2 -15.17 20.39 -6.05
C ASP A 2 -15.83 19.63 -4.88
N THR A 3 -16.95 18.97 -5.09
CA THR A 3 -17.69 18.26 -4.03
C THR A 3 -17.04 16.94 -3.60
N LEU A 4 -16.12 16.38 -4.37
CA LEU A 4 -15.37 15.17 -4.00
C LEU A 4 -14.10 15.46 -3.17
N ARG A 5 -13.68 16.74 -3.09
CA ARG A 5 -12.42 17.13 -2.40
C ARG A 5 -12.46 17.06 -0.89
N SER A 6 -13.61 16.87 -0.29
CA SER A 6 -13.74 17.16 1.13
C SER A 6 -14.40 16.07 1.98
N ARG A 7 -14.76 14.93 1.40
CA ARG A 7 -15.12 13.78 2.23
C ARG A 7 -13.81 13.21 2.74
N GLY A 8 -13.46 13.59 3.96
CA GLY A 8 -12.22 13.28 4.61
C GLY A 8 -11.80 11.84 4.40
N LEU A 9 -10.68 11.66 3.72
CA LEU A 9 -10.07 10.37 3.40
C LEU A 9 -9.32 9.77 4.60
N GLY A 10 -9.52 10.30 5.79
CA GLY A 10 -9.01 9.74 7.02
C GLY A 10 -10.14 9.06 7.76
N ASP A 11 -10.08 7.77 7.91
CA ASP A 11 -10.73 6.96 8.95
C ASP A 11 -12.25 7.10 9.16
N VAL A 12 -12.98 7.47 8.14
CA VAL A 12 -14.45 7.51 8.22
C VAL A 12 -15.05 6.13 8.51
N HIS A 13 -14.28 5.07 8.25
CA HIS A 13 -14.67 3.70 8.51
C HIS A 13 -13.58 2.98 9.30
N LYS A 14 -13.69 2.98 10.61
CA LYS A 14 -12.94 2.03 11.45
C LYS A 14 -13.36 0.61 11.10
N ARG A 15 -12.74 0.06 10.13
CA ARG A 15 -12.78 -1.29 9.59
C ARG A 15 -12.50 -1.25 8.09
N GLN A 16 -11.90 -0.13 7.59
CA GLN A 16 -11.56 -0.01 6.18
C GLN A 16 -10.70 -1.18 5.74
N GLU A 17 -9.72 -1.56 6.55
CA GLU A 17 -8.85 -2.70 6.33
C GLU A 17 -9.65 -4.00 6.25
N GLN A 18 -10.60 -4.21 7.16
CA GLN A 18 -11.46 -5.41 7.14
C GLN A 18 -12.44 -5.41 5.96
N ILE A 19 -12.92 -4.24 5.52
CA ILE A 19 -13.78 -4.12 4.33
C ILE A 19 -12.99 -4.54 3.09
N LEU A 20 -11.76 -4.03 2.95
CA LEU A 20 -10.90 -4.36 1.82
C LEU A 20 -10.43 -5.82 1.85
N ALA A 21 -10.06 -6.33 3.01
CA ALA A 21 -9.68 -7.75 3.17
C ALA A 21 -10.84 -8.70 2.84
N ARG A 22 -12.09 -8.32 3.21
CA ARG A 22 -13.29 -9.10 2.85
C ARG A 22 -13.54 -9.10 1.35
N ALA A 23 -13.46 -7.94 0.71
CA ALA A 23 -13.60 -7.82 -0.75
C ALA A 23 -12.49 -8.61 -1.47
N ALA A 24 -11.26 -8.52 -1.01
CA ALA A 24 -10.14 -9.28 -1.54
C ALA A 24 -10.39 -10.79 -1.47
N LYS A 25 -10.81 -11.30 -0.32
CA LYS A 25 -11.17 -12.72 -0.15
C LYS A 25 -12.33 -13.14 -1.04
N ALA A 26 -13.36 -12.31 -1.15
CA ALA A 26 -14.55 -12.62 -1.97
C ALA A 26 -14.22 -12.71 -3.46
N HIS A 27 -13.27 -11.93 -3.94
CA HIS A 27 -12.85 -11.88 -5.36
C HIS A 27 -11.56 -12.65 -5.65
N GLY A 28 -10.92 -13.28 -4.66
CA GLY A 28 -9.73 -14.10 -4.84
C GLY A 28 -8.45 -13.32 -5.18
N PHE A 29 -8.30 -12.09 -4.69
CA PHE A 29 -7.06 -11.32 -4.84
C PHE A 29 -6.48 -10.91 -3.48
N PRO A 30 -5.14 -10.74 -3.37
CA PRO A 30 -4.50 -10.39 -2.11
C PRO A 30 -4.83 -8.98 -1.61
N TYR A 31 -4.88 -8.82 -0.29
CA TYR A 31 -4.92 -7.55 0.42
C TYR A 31 -3.64 -7.36 1.25
N ALA A 32 -2.81 -6.40 0.90
CA ALA A 32 -1.61 -6.07 1.65
C ALA A 32 -1.93 -5.09 2.79
N LEU A 33 -1.91 -5.57 4.03
CA LEU A 33 -2.09 -4.77 5.23
C LEU A 33 -0.81 -4.01 5.56
N SER A 34 -0.89 -2.70 5.70
CA SER A 34 0.26 -1.88 6.07
C SER A 34 0.61 -1.98 7.55
N THR A 35 1.90 -1.91 7.88
CA THR A 35 2.41 -1.72 9.24
C THR A 35 1.71 -0.56 9.98
N VAL A 36 1.46 0.53 9.27
CA VAL A 36 0.80 1.74 9.81
C VAL A 36 -0.71 1.78 9.54
N ALA A 37 -1.33 0.61 9.42
CA ALA A 37 -2.78 0.51 9.27
C ALA A 37 -3.53 0.83 10.58
N GLY A 38 -4.79 1.20 10.44
CA GLY A 38 -5.69 1.45 11.57
C GLY A 38 -6.17 0.18 12.27
N ASP A 39 -6.00 -0.99 11.64
CA ASP A 39 -6.28 -2.29 12.24
C ASP A 39 -5.04 -3.17 12.32
N SER A 40 -5.05 -4.22 13.14
CA SER A 40 -3.90 -5.09 13.34
C SER A 40 -3.92 -6.32 12.44
N VAL A 41 -2.75 -6.93 12.26
CA VAL A 41 -2.60 -8.13 11.45
C VAL A 41 -3.47 -9.27 11.98
N GLU A 42 -3.59 -9.44 13.30
CA GLU A 42 -4.40 -10.48 13.93
C GLU A 42 -5.90 -10.35 13.62
N ARG A 43 -6.37 -9.11 13.47
CA ARG A 43 -7.79 -8.84 13.19
C ARG A 43 -8.11 -8.95 11.72
N VAL A 44 -7.20 -8.47 10.87
CA VAL A 44 -7.41 -8.47 9.43
C VAL A 44 -7.25 -9.87 8.84
N SER A 45 -6.28 -10.66 9.31
CA SER A 45 -6.10 -12.04 8.87
C SER A 45 -7.30 -12.95 9.17
N LYS A 46 -8.01 -12.70 10.28
CA LYS A 46 -9.27 -13.42 10.58
C LYS A 46 -10.36 -13.21 9.51
N VAL A 47 -10.33 -12.08 8.82
CA VAL A 47 -11.30 -11.72 7.79
C VAL A 47 -10.80 -12.10 6.40
N GLY A 48 -9.56 -11.75 6.08
CA GLY A 48 -8.95 -11.96 4.77
C GLY A 48 -8.43 -13.38 4.54
N GLY A 49 -8.12 -14.10 5.64
CA GLY A 49 -7.53 -15.43 5.55
C GLY A 49 -6.22 -15.43 4.76
N ASP A 50 -6.06 -16.42 3.90
CA ASP A 50 -4.95 -16.64 2.97
C ASP A 50 -4.72 -15.50 1.96
N MET A 51 -5.74 -14.67 1.72
CA MET A 51 -5.61 -13.46 0.89
C MET A 51 -4.96 -12.28 1.63
N THR A 52 -4.57 -12.43 2.89
CA THR A 52 -3.91 -11.36 3.66
C THR A 52 -2.40 -11.42 3.47
N TRP A 53 -1.83 -10.37 2.89
CA TRP A 53 -0.40 -10.10 2.90
C TRP A 53 -0.07 -9.07 3.99
N PHE A 54 1.16 -9.07 4.47
CA PHE A 54 1.61 -8.05 5.41
C PHE A 54 2.69 -7.17 4.78
N GLN A 55 2.49 -5.85 4.79
CA GLN A 55 3.49 -4.90 4.33
C GLN A 55 4.23 -4.32 5.52
N LEU A 56 5.54 -4.53 5.54
CA LEU A 56 6.45 -4.05 6.56
C LEU A 56 7.17 -2.78 6.10
N TYR A 57 7.04 -1.71 6.88
CA TYR A 57 8.06 -0.67 6.96
C TYR A 57 9.05 -1.11 8.04
N PRO A 58 10.29 -1.51 7.70
CA PRO A 58 11.23 -1.96 8.71
C PRO A 58 11.48 -0.87 9.73
N PRO A 59 11.18 -1.08 11.04
CA PRO A 59 11.43 -0.08 12.06
C PRO A 59 12.91 -0.01 12.43
N ASN A 60 13.36 1.13 12.99
CA ASN A 60 14.71 1.29 13.52
C ASN A 60 15.00 0.31 14.65
N ASP A 61 14.02 0.08 15.52
CA ASP A 61 14.08 -0.99 16.52
C ASP A 61 13.79 -2.32 15.83
N ARG A 62 14.87 -3.08 15.55
CA ARG A 62 14.78 -4.37 14.86
C ARG A 62 13.95 -5.40 15.63
N ASP A 63 13.91 -5.34 16.96
CA ASP A 63 13.11 -6.26 17.80
C ASP A 63 11.63 -6.06 17.55
N ILE A 64 11.18 -4.81 17.37
CA ILE A 64 9.81 -4.51 16.97
C ILE A 64 9.52 -5.10 15.58
N GLY A 65 10.47 -4.93 14.65
CA GLY A 65 10.35 -5.50 13.30
C GLY A 65 10.20 -7.02 13.33
N PHE A 66 11.07 -7.71 14.05
CA PHE A 66 11.05 -9.17 14.15
C PHE A 66 9.82 -9.70 14.90
N ASP A 67 9.35 -8.99 15.92
CA ASP A 67 8.09 -9.35 16.57
C ASP A 67 6.89 -9.18 15.64
N MET A 68 6.86 -8.13 14.81
CA MET A 68 5.81 -7.97 13.78
C MET A 68 5.83 -9.09 12.75
N LEU A 69 7.01 -9.58 12.34
CA LEU A 69 7.14 -10.75 11.45
C LEU A 69 6.56 -11.99 12.10
N ARG A 70 6.96 -12.26 13.35
CA ARG A 70 6.43 -13.39 14.12
C ARG A 70 4.90 -13.33 14.23
N ARG A 71 4.35 -12.21 14.64
CA ARG A 71 2.90 -11.98 14.75
C ARG A 71 2.16 -12.21 13.42
N ALA A 72 2.75 -11.76 12.31
CA ALA A 72 2.19 -12.00 10.98
C ALA A 72 2.21 -13.50 10.64
N ALA A 73 3.32 -14.19 10.88
CA ALA A 73 3.45 -15.63 10.68
C ALA A 73 2.47 -16.43 11.56
N ASP A 74 2.34 -16.08 12.84
CA ASP A 74 1.39 -16.69 13.79
C ASP A 74 -0.07 -16.53 13.35
N CYS A 75 -0.35 -15.52 12.53
CA CYS A 75 -1.68 -15.28 11.92
C CYS A 75 -1.88 -16.00 10.57
N GLY A 76 -0.93 -16.81 10.12
CA GLY A 76 -1.00 -17.54 8.85
C GLY A 76 -0.73 -16.66 7.61
N VAL A 77 -0.08 -15.50 7.78
CA VAL A 77 0.34 -14.69 6.64
C VAL A 77 1.51 -15.35 5.94
N GLU A 78 1.38 -15.65 4.66
CA GLU A 78 2.41 -16.32 3.87
C GLU A 78 3.27 -15.35 3.04
N THR A 79 2.78 -14.14 2.76
CA THR A 79 3.48 -13.16 1.92
C THR A 79 3.78 -11.88 2.69
N LEU A 80 5.06 -11.55 2.77
CA LEU A 80 5.59 -10.32 3.33
C LEU A 80 6.00 -9.36 2.21
N VAL A 81 5.61 -8.10 2.32
CA VAL A 81 6.04 -7.03 1.41
C VAL A 81 6.91 -6.04 2.19
N VAL A 82 8.21 -6.10 2.02
CA VAL A 82 9.14 -5.15 2.65
C VAL A 82 9.28 -3.90 1.77
N THR A 83 9.10 -2.74 2.38
CA THR A 83 9.13 -1.46 1.65
C THR A 83 10.48 -0.77 1.80
N ALA A 84 11.16 -0.52 0.67
CA ALA A 84 12.48 0.07 0.60
C ALA A 84 12.49 1.56 0.21
N ASP A 85 11.39 2.08 -0.36
CA ASP A 85 11.31 3.43 -0.94
C ASP A 85 10.93 4.53 0.08
N VAL A 86 11.13 4.30 1.38
CA VAL A 86 10.85 5.27 2.45
C VAL A 86 12.10 5.51 3.28
N PRO A 87 13.13 6.17 2.70
CA PRO A 87 14.38 6.46 3.42
C PRO A 87 14.23 7.56 4.49
N GLY A 88 13.09 8.21 4.54
CA GLY A 88 12.80 9.27 5.49
C GLY A 88 11.40 9.86 5.32
N PRO A 89 11.00 10.78 6.20
CA PRO A 89 9.69 11.40 6.14
C PRO A 89 9.57 12.30 4.91
N SER A 90 8.61 12.00 4.04
CA SER A 90 8.30 12.85 2.89
C SER A 90 7.57 14.12 3.31
N ARG A 91 7.83 15.23 2.64
CA ARG A 91 7.22 16.53 2.99
C ARG A 91 5.74 16.63 2.64
N ARG A 92 5.27 15.94 1.60
CA ARG A 92 3.87 15.91 1.14
C ARG A 92 3.17 17.27 1.29
N GLU A 93 3.71 18.29 0.61
CA GLU A 93 3.36 19.71 0.86
C GLU A 93 1.87 19.99 0.79
N ARG A 94 1.16 19.39 -0.17
CA ARG A 94 -0.31 19.55 -0.27
C ARG A 94 -1.05 19.07 0.99
N MET A 95 -0.61 17.96 1.60
CA MET A 95 -1.19 17.49 2.85
C MET A 95 -0.84 18.39 4.02
N ARG A 96 0.40 18.88 4.05
CA ARG A 96 0.86 19.82 5.09
C ARG A 96 0.10 21.15 5.01
N LEU A 97 -0.06 21.70 3.81
CA LEU A 97 -0.81 22.94 3.58
C LEU A 97 -2.31 22.80 3.87
N SER A 98 -2.88 21.62 3.66
CA SER A 98 -4.28 21.34 4.00
C SER A 98 -4.55 21.11 5.50
N GLY A 99 -3.51 21.17 6.35
CA GLY A 99 -3.64 20.94 7.80
C GLY A 99 -3.76 19.46 8.19
N GLY A 100 -3.33 18.56 7.31
CA GLY A 100 -3.31 17.11 7.60
C GLY A 100 -2.38 16.76 8.78
N PRO A 101 -2.62 15.65 9.48
CA PRO A 101 -1.89 15.28 10.70
C PRO A 101 -0.41 14.96 10.46
N VAL A 102 -0.02 14.69 9.22
CA VAL A 102 1.36 14.38 8.86
C VAL A 102 2.14 15.69 8.65
N GLY A 103 2.91 16.09 9.65
CA GLY A 103 3.83 17.22 9.57
C GLY A 103 3.50 18.44 10.43
N SER A 104 2.44 18.41 11.21
CA SER A 104 2.15 19.44 12.21
C SER A 104 2.89 19.16 13.52
N ARG A 105 4.22 19.40 13.56
CA ARG A 105 4.95 19.41 14.84
C ARG A 105 4.22 20.36 15.81
N GLY A 106 3.56 19.80 16.82
CA GLY A 106 3.00 20.55 17.95
C GLY A 106 1.74 21.39 17.67
N LYS A 107 1.12 21.35 16.48
CA LYS A 107 -0.15 22.05 16.24
C LYS A 107 -1.33 21.12 16.49
N SER A 108 -2.26 21.58 17.32
CA SER A 108 -3.52 20.88 17.60
C SER A 108 -4.25 20.49 16.30
N MET A 109 -4.72 19.25 16.22
CA MET A 109 -5.63 18.81 15.14
C MET A 109 -6.98 19.58 15.15
N TYR A 110 -7.29 20.24 16.24
CA TYR A 110 -8.53 20.99 16.45
C TYR A 110 -8.36 22.46 16.07
N THR A 111 -8.11 22.75 14.81
CA THR A 111 -8.16 24.13 14.30
C THR A 111 -9.63 24.57 14.12
N PRO A 112 -9.94 25.89 14.23
CA PRO A 112 -11.31 26.38 13.99
C PRO A 112 -11.88 25.91 12.66
N ARG A 113 -11.04 25.82 11.63
CA ARG A 113 -11.40 25.27 10.31
C ARG A 113 -11.82 23.80 10.37
N VAL A 114 -11.08 22.96 11.09
CA VAL A 114 -11.40 21.54 11.24
C VAL A 114 -12.69 21.36 12.04
N ILE A 115 -12.88 22.16 13.11
CA ILE A 115 -14.12 22.15 13.91
C ILE A 115 -15.32 22.52 13.03
N MET A 116 -15.23 23.61 12.28
CA MET A 116 -16.31 24.04 11.36
C MET A 116 -16.60 22.98 10.28
N GLN A 117 -15.55 22.38 9.69
CA GLN A 117 -15.71 21.30 8.72
C GLN A 117 -16.37 20.06 9.33
N SER A 118 -16.12 19.77 10.60
CA SER A 118 -16.74 18.67 11.33
C SER A 118 -18.22 18.93 11.58
N MET A 119 -18.58 20.16 11.99
CA MET A 119 -19.97 20.55 12.24
C MET A 119 -20.86 20.44 11.01
N VAL A 120 -20.34 20.79 9.82
CA VAL A 120 -21.11 20.66 8.56
C VAL A 120 -21.13 19.24 7.99
N ARG A 121 -20.60 18.24 8.74
CA ARG A 121 -20.55 16.83 8.38
C ARG A 121 -20.95 15.93 9.54
N PRO A 122 -22.22 15.98 9.95
CA PRO A 122 -22.67 15.30 11.15
C PRO A 122 -22.45 13.78 11.09
N GLU A 123 -22.63 13.15 9.95
CA GLU A 123 -22.41 11.71 9.79
C GLU A 123 -20.95 11.32 10.07
N TRP A 124 -19.98 12.08 9.54
CA TRP A 124 -18.57 11.86 9.83
C TRP A 124 -18.27 12.08 11.31
N SER A 125 -18.78 13.16 11.89
CA SER A 125 -18.53 13.52 13.30
C SER A 125 -19.11 12.48 14.27
N LEU A 126 -20.34 12.02 14.02
CA LEU A 126 -20.95 10.96 14.82
C LEU A 126 -20.17 9.63 14.73
N ARG A 127 -19.70 9.27 13.54
CA ARG A 127 -18.86 8.08 13.37
C ARG A 127 -17.51 8.21 14.08
N MET A 128 -16.89 9.40 14.02
CA MET A 128 -15.65 9.67 14.77
C MET A 128 -15.86 9.58 16.28
N LEU A 129 -16.96 10.15 16.81
CA LEU A 129 -17.32 10.05 18.21
C LEU A 129 -17.57 8.60 18.65
N ALA A 130 -18.36 7.86 17.88
CA ALA A 130 -18.69 6.47 18.17
C ALA A 130 -17.48 5.52 18.12
N ASN A 131 -16.54 5.80 17.25
CA ASN A 131 -15.39 4.91 17.00
C ASN A 131 -14.06 5.43 17.61
N GLY A 132 -13.98 6.68 18.06
CA GLY A 132 -12.77 7.36 18.54
C GLY A 132 -11.80 7.73 17.40
N GLY A 133 -10.64 8.31 17.73
CA GLY A 133 -9.61 8.70 16.77
C GLY A 133 -8.89 7.53 16.07
N PRO A 134 -8.13 7.83 15.00
CA PRO A 134 -7.32 6.82 14.32
C PRO A 134 -6.32 6.18 15.29
N ARG A 135 -6.11 4.88 15.12
CA ARG A 135 -5.16 4.10 15.91
C ARG A 135 -4.19 3.41 14.97
N PHE A 136 -2.98 3.12 15.44
CA PHE A 136 -1.98 2.32 14.74
C PHE A 136 -1.83 0.99 15.48
N ARG A 137 -2.80 0.08 15.24
CA ARG A 137 -2.98 -1.10 16.07
C ARG A 137 -1.82 -2.09 16.04
N ASN A 138 -1.04 -2.12 14.96
CA ASN A 138 0.16 -2.95 14.92
C ASN A 138 1.23 -2.47 15.91
N PHE A 139 1.22 -1.19 16.29
CA PHE A 139 2.15 -0.59 17.26
C PHE A 139 1.61 -0.55 18.70
N GLU A 140 0.33 -0.80 18.93
CA GLU A 140 -0.26 -0.80 20.29
C GLU A 140 0.48 -1.72 21.29
N PRO A 141 0.97 -2.92 20.89
CA PRO A 141 1.72 -3.79 21.83
C PRO A 141 3.04 -3.22 22.33
N TYR A 142 3.55 -2.16 21.72
CA TYR A 142 4.82 -1.51 22.08
C TYR A 142 4.62 -0.18 22.79
N ALA A 143 3.43 0.06 23.35
CA ALA A 143 3.05 1.35 23.96
C ALA A 143 3.97 1.76 25.13
N ASP A 144 4.48 0.80 25.89
CA ASP A 144 5.46 0.98 26.96
C ASP A 144 6.81 1.51 26.48
N ARG A 145 7.16 1.31 25.21
CA ARG A 145 8.36 1.88 24.56
C ARG A 145 8.19 3.32 24.09
N PHE A 146 6.96 3.88 24.12
CA PHE A 146 6.71 5.23 23.63
C PHE A 146 7.30 6.33 24.55
N GLY A 147 7.48 6.04 25.82
CA GLY A 147 7.94 7.01 26.81
C GLY A 147 6.98 8.22 26.88
N LYS A 148 7.52 9.44 26.64
CA LYS A 148 6.74 10.68 26.58
C LYS A 148 6.21 11.03 25.19
N MET A 149 6.52 10.22 24.17
CA MET A 149 6.11 10.47 22.79
C MET A 149 4.65 10.08 22.57
N SER A 150 3.98 10.82 21.71
CA SER A 150 2.73 10.34 21.13
C SER A 150 2.98 9.15 20.21
N VAL A 151 1.96 8.32 19.96
CA VAL A 151 2.05 7.19 19.01
C VAL A 151 2.58 7.62 17.65
N THR A 152 2.14 8.78 17.16
CA THR A 152 2.56 9.30 15.86
C THR A 152 4.04 9.71 15.84
N GLU A 153 4.53 10.32 16.93
CA GLU A 153 5.95 10.68 17.07
C GLU A 153 6.82 9.44 17.19
N PHE A 154 6.39 8.44 17.98
CA PHE A 154 7.07 7.16 18.08
C PHE A 154 7.18 6.46 16.72
N ILE A 155 6.07 6.31 16.00
CA ILE A 155 6.08 5.73 14.65
C ILE A 155 7.00 6.53 13.73
N GLY A 156 6.95 7.85 13.77
CA GLY A 156 7.84 8.70 12.99
C GLY A 156 9.32 8.50 13.30
N SER A 157 9.67 8.20 14.56
CA SER A 157 11.04 7.86 14.96
C SER A 157 11.47 6.46 14.51
N GLN A 158 10.52 5.52 14.45
CA GLN A 158 10.79 4.15 14.02
C GLN A 158 10.92 3.99 12.50
N LEU A 159 10.15 4.76 11.73
CA LEU A 159 10.09 4.63 10.27
C LEU A 159 10.94 5.72 9.58
N ASN A 160 12.23 5.76 9.90
CA ASN A 160 13.17 6.78 9.43
C ASN A 160 14.38 6.18 8.70
N GLY A 161 14.11 5.44 7.63
CA GLY A 161 15.15 4.98 6.72
C GLY A 161 16.06 3.87 7.25
N SER A 162 15.51 2.94 8.00
CA SER A 162 16.27 1.89 8.67
C SER A 162 16.59 0.67 7.79
N LEU A 163 15.98 0.53 6.61
CA LEU A 163 16.24 -0.61 5.73
C LEU A 163 17.57 -0.43 5.00
N ASP A 164 18.49 -1.33 5.26
CA ASP A 164 19.68 -1.63 4.46
C ASP A 164 19.64 -3.10 3.99
N TRP A 165 20.64 -3.52 3.24
CA TRP A 165 20.70 -4.89 2.73
C TRP A 165 20.91 -5.91 3.82
N ASP A 166 21.71 -5.59 4.84
CA ASP A 166 21.94 -6.47 6.00
C ASP A 166 20.66 -6.69 6.79
N TYR A 167 19.82 -5.66 6.91
CA TYR A 167 18.51 -5.81 7.54
C TYR A 167 17.55 -6.66 6.68
N LEU A 168 17.60 -6.53 5.36
CA LEU A 168 16.82 -7.37 4.47
C LEU A 168 17.23 -8.85 4.58
N ASP A 169 18.54 -9.13 4.66
CA ASP A 169 19.07 -10.49 4.87
C ASP A 169 18.58 -11.07 6.20
N LEU A 170 18.61 -10.28 7.28
CA LEU A 170 18.07 -10.68 8.59
C LEU A 170 16.55 -10.92 8.56
N ILE A 171 15.81 -10.17 7.75
CA ILE A 171 14.36 -10.39 7.54
C ILE A 171 14.18 -11.71 6.79
N ARG A 172 14.96 -11.95 5.73
CA ARG A 172 14.88 -13.20 4.94
C ARG A 172 15.15 -14.44 5.81
N GLU A 173 16.15 -14.38 6.68
CA GLU A 173 16.46 -15.47 7.61
C GLU A 173 15.30 -15.84 8.54
N ARG A 174 14.50 -14.85 8.93
CA ARG A 174 13.39 -15.01 9.90
C ARG A 174 12.02 -15.23 9.25
N TRP A 175 11.93 -14.99 7.94
CA TRP A 175 10.68 -15.12 7.21
C TRP A 175 10.76 -16.29 6.23
N SER A 176 10.04 -17.37 6.53
CA SER A 176 10.04 -18.59 5.71
C SER A 176 9.06 -18.51 4.53
N GLY A 177 8.07 -17.60 4.57
CA GLY A 177 7.11 -17.40 3.50
C GLY A 177 7.66 -16.61 2.31
N LYS A 178 6.78 -16.18 1.42
CA LYS A 178 7.14 -15.35 0.27
C LYS A 178 7.55 -13.96 0.71
N LEU A 179 8.69 -13.48 0.19
CA LEU A 179 9.26 -12.18 0.48
C LEU A 179 9.29 -11.32 -0.78
N LEU A 180 8.52 -10.25 -0.79
CA LEU A 180 8.50 -9.26 -1.87
C LEU A 180 9.23 -7.99 -1.43
N LEU A 181 10.10 -7.44 -2.28
CA LEU A 181 10.75 -6.16 -2.03
C LEU A 181 10.08 -5.07 -2.86
N LYS A 182 9.52 -4.06 -2.17
CA LYS A 182 8.75 -2.96 -2.79
C LYS A 182 9.55 -1.67 -2.85
N GLY A 183 9.39 -0.93 -3.95
CA GLY A 183 10.03 0.38 -4.15
C GLY A 183 11.24 0.31 -5.07
N ILE A 184 11.35 -0.74 -5.87
CA ILE A 184 12.47 -0.96 -6.78
C ILE A 184 12.22 -0.23 -8.09
N LEU A 185 13.17 0.64 -8.48
CA LEU A 185 13.13 1.41 -9.72
C LEU A 185 14.47 1.36 -10.49
N HIS A 186 15.48 0.69 -9.94
CA HIS A 186 16.79 0.60 -10.54
C HIS A 186 17.23 -0.86 -10.75
N GLY A 187 17.89 -1.13 -11.88
CA GLY A 187 18.26 -2.50 -12.27
C GLY A 187 19.26 -3.15 -11.30
N GLN A 188 20.25 -2.39 -10.80
CA GLN A 188 21.22 -2.92 -9.84
C GLN A 188 20.57 -3.33 -8.51
N ASP A 189 19.54 -2.58 -8.06
CA ASP A 189 18.79 -2.96 -6.86
C ASP A 189 17.96 -4.22 -7.11
N ALA A 190 17.41 -4.37 -8.31
CA ALA A 190 16.69 -5.59 -8.72
C ALA A 190 17.63 -6.82 -8.71
N GLU A 191 18.83 -6.70 -9.29
CA GLU A 191 19.84 -7.77 -9.24
C GLU A 191 20.26 -8.11 -7.81
N ARG A 192 20.48 -7.10 -6.97
CA ARG A 192 20.89 -7.31 -5.58
C ARG A 192 19.78 -7.97 -4.77
N ALA A 193 18.52 -7.57 -4.99
CA ALA A 193 17.36 -8.19 -4.37
C ALA A 193 17.21 -9.66 -4.74
N MET A 194 17.48 -10.02 -6.02
CA MET A 194 17.51 -11.43 -6.42
C MET A 194 18.58 -12.23 -5.65
N ARG A 195 19.78 -11.66 -5.48
CA ARG A 195 20.85 -12.30 -4.71
C ARG A 195 20.54 -12.42 -3.22
N ALA A 196 19.75 -11.48 -2.66
CA ALA A 196 19.26 -11.53 -1.28
C ALA A 196 18.10 -12.53 -1.08
N GLY A 197 17.70 -13.25 -2.12
CA GLY A 197 16.69 -14.32 -2.01
C GLY A 197 15.27 -13.84 -1.83
N VAL A 198 14.91 -12.65 -2.40
CA VAL A 198 13.51 -12.24 -2.46
C VAL A 198 12.76 -13.03 -3.53
N ASP A 199 11.48 -13.31 -3.30
CA ASP A 199 10.62 -14.10 -4.17
C ASP A 199 9.94 -13.27 -5.28
N GLY A 200 10.01 -11.94 -5.20
CA GLY A 200 9.45 -11.05 -6.21
C GLY A 200 9.70 -9.57 -5.90
N LEU A 201 9.50 -8.72 -6.91
CA LEU A 201 9.74 -7.28 -6.82
C LEU A 201 8.45 -6.49 -7.07
N VAL A 202 8.24 -5.43 -6.29
CA VAL A 202 7.19 -4.45 -6.56
C VAL A 202 7.85 -3.18 -7.11
N ILE A 203 7.66 -2.96 -8.42
CA ILE A 203 8.16 -1.80 -9.14
C ILE A 203 7.26 -0.62 -8.81
N SER A 204 7.79 0.33 -8.05
CA SER A 204 6.99 1.33 -7.35
C SER A 204 7.77 2.62 -7.13
N ASN A 205 7.11 3.77 -7.32
CA ASN A 205 7.56 5.07 -6.83
C ASN A 205 6.71 5.58 -5.65
N HIS A 206 6.08 4.66 -4.92
CA HIS A 206 5.17 4.96 -3.81
C HIS A 206 3.99 5.88 -4.21
N GLY A 207 3.61 5.87 -5.47
CA GLY A 207 2.55 6.73 -6.01
C GLY A 207 2.93 8.22 -6.05
N GLY A 208 4.23 8.53 -6.24
CA GLY A 208 4.77 9.89 -6.23
C GLY A 208 4.73 10.56 -4.84
N ARG A 209 4.69 9.76 -3.77
CA ARG A 209 4.48 10.28 -2.40
C ARG A 209 5.76 10.48 -1.61
N GLN A 210 6.89 9.94 -2.07
CA GLN A 210 8.21 10.05 -1.44
C GLN A 210 9.10 11.03 -2.22
N LEU A 211 9.54 10.67 -3.38
CA LEU A 211 10.29 11.54 -4.29
C LEU A 211 9.42 11.85 -5.51
N ASP A 212 9.03 13.10 -5.69
CA ASP A 212 8.13 13.50 -6.78
C ASP A 212 8.78 13.34 -8.17
N ALA A 213 10.10 13.54 -8.25
CA ALA A 213 10.89 13.34 -9.46
C ALA A 213 11.30 11.88 -9.73
N ALA A 214 10.81 10.91 -8.93
CA ALA A 214 11.13 9.50 -9.17
C ALA A 214 10.54 9.03 -10.52
N PRO A 215 11.26 8.17 -11.27
CA PRO A 215 10.78 7.67 -12.55
C PRO A 215 9.46 6.92 -12.40
N HIS A 216 8.66 6.94 -13.47
CA HIS A 216 7.41 6.22 -13.51
C HIS A 216 7.66 4.70 -13.57
N PRO A 217 7.01 3.88 -12.73
CA PRO A 217 7.25 2.43 -12.66
C PRO A 217 7.10 1.70 -14.00
N LEU A 218 6.10 2.04 -14.80
CA LEU A 218 5.91 1.42 -16.12
C LEU A 218 7.06 1.72 -17.11
N HIS A 219 7.81 2.81 -16.93
CA HIS A 219 8.99 3.08 -17.76
C HIS A 219 10.18 2.23 -17.33
N GLN A 220 10.31 1.91 -16.04
CA GLN A 220 11.38 1.07 -15.52
C GLN A 220 11.12 -0.43 -15.68
N LEU A 221 9.86 -0.81 -15.76
CA LEU A 221 9.43 -2.21 -15.76
C LEU A 221 10.10 -3.06 -16.86
N PRO A 222 10.14 -2.67 -18.15
CA PRO A 222 10.79 -3.50 -19.18
C PRO A 222 12.30 -3.60 -18.99
N HIS A 223 12.93 -2.55 -18.50
CA HIS A 223 14.37 -2.58 -18.21
C HIS A 223 14.67 -3.57 -17.06
N ILE A 224 13.90 -3.50 -15.99
CA ILE A 224 14.03 -4.42 -14.86
C ILE A 224 13.69 -5.85 -15.31
N ARG A 225 12.62 -6.06 -16.10
CA ARG A 225 12.27 -7.37 -16.67
C ARG A 225 13.42 -7.98 -17.48
N ALA A 226 14.11 -7.18 -18.30
CA ALA A 226 15.26 -7.65 -19.08
C ALA A 226 16.43 -8.13 -18.20
N ILE A 227 16.59 -7.54 -17.00
CA ILE A 227 17.63 -7.90 -16.03
C ILE A 227 17.25 -9.16 -15.25
N VAL A 228 16.05 -9.21 -14.70
CA VAL A 228 15.65 -10.29 -13.78
C VAL A 228 15.09 -11.53 -14.50
N GLY A 229 14.78 -11.42 -15.78
CA GLY A 229 14.22 -12.51 -16.58
C GLY A 229 12.78 -12.85 -16.24
N SER A 230 12.25 -13.94 -16.80
CA SER A 230 10.85 -14.37 -16.61
C SER A 230 10.57 -15.09 -15.31
N LYS A 231 11.59 -15.53 -14.58
CA LYS A 231 11.41 -16.31 -13.35
C LYS A 231 11.12 -15.46 -12.12
N MET A 232 11.47 -14.16 -12.14
CA MET A 232 11.22 -13.24 -11.03
C MET A 232 9.85 -12.57 -11.23
N PRO A 233 8.88 -12.80 -10.36
CA PRO A 233 7.60 -12.09 -10.39
C PRO A 233 7.80 -10.59 -10.25
N LEU A 234 7.25 -9.81 -11.19
CA LEU A 234 7.24 -8.36 -11.15
C LEU A 234 5.82 -7.85 -10.95
N ILE A 235 5.62 -7.15 -9.85
CA ILE A 235 4.38 -6.49 -9.50
C ILE A 235 4.55 -5.00 -9.76
N VAL A 236 3.54 -4.35 -10.30
CA VAL A 236 3.56 -2.89 -10.50
C VAL A 236 2.51 -2.23 -9.63
N ASP A 237 2.88 -1.15 -8.99
CA ASP A 237 1.93 -0.20 -8.40
C ASP A 237 2.20 1.23 -8.90
N SER A 238 1.56 2.19 -8.30
CA SER A 238 1.69 3.62 -8.61
C SER A 238 0.99 4.06 -9.91
N GLY A 239 -0.10 4.75 -9.71
CA GLY A 239 -0.82 5.39 -10.81
C GLY A 239 -1.96 4.58 -11.42
N VAL A 240 -2.04 3.28 -11.20
CA VAL A 240 -3.10 2.41 -11.71
C VAL A 240 -4.46 2.82 -11.14
N ARG A 241 -5.44 3.07 -12.04
CA ARG A 241 -6.77 3.56 -11.68
C ARG A 241 -7.92 2.85 -12.39
N SER A 242 -7.64 2.16 -13.51
CA SER A 242 -8.61 1.57 -14.39
C SER A 242 -8.18 0.18 -14.85
N GLY A 243 -9.11 -0.58 -15.43
CA GLY A 243 -8.82 -1.84 -16.10
C GLY A 243 -7.86 -1.68 -17.28
N LEU A 244 -7.91 -0.54 -17.99
CA LEU A 244 -6.96 -0.20 -19.02
C LEU A 244 -5.53 -0.04 -18.49
N ASP A 245 -5.35 0.57 -17.31
CA ASP A 245 -4.03 0.70 -16.70
C ASP A 245 -3.48 -0.67 -16.29
N VAL A 246 -4.35 -1.58 -15.80
CA VAL A 246 -3.97 -2.97 -15.52
C VAL A 246 -3.50 -3.66 -16.80
N ALA A 247 -4.27 -3.58 -17.89
CA ALA A 247 -3.90 -4.18 -19.16
C ALA A 247 -2.55 -3.65 -19.68
N LYS A 248 -2.33 -2.33 -19.63
CA LYS A 248 -1.05 -1.71 -19.99
C LYS A 248 0.12 -2.21 -19.15
N ALA A 249 -0.09 -2.38 -17.84
CA ALA A 249 0.96 -2.89 -16.96
C ALA A 249 1.36 -4.32 -17.33
N ILE A 250 0.38 -5.21 -17.54
CA ILE A 250 0.63 -6.60 -17.96
C ILE A 250 1.32 -6.63 -19.32
N ALA A 251 0.80 -5.91 -20.33
CA ALA A 251 1.40 -5.81 -21.65
C ALA A 251 2.83 -5.21 -21.63
N SER A 252 3.17 -4.44 -20.59
CA SER A 252 4.52 -3.89 -20.39
C SER A 252 5.47 -4.85 -19.65
N GLY A 253 5.01 -6.03 -19.24
CA GLY A 253 5.82 -7.07 -18.61
C GLY A 253 5.60 -7.25 -17.10
N ALA A 254 4.53 -6.71 -16.51
CA ALA A 254 4.13 -7.04 -15.14
C ALA A 254 3.43 -8.40 -15.10
N ASP A 255 3.66 -9.17 -14.04
CA ASP A 255 2.91 -10.39 -13.75
C ASP A 255 1.67 -10.09 -12.91
N PHE A 256 1.71 -8.99 -12.13
CA PHE A 256 0.63 -8.59 -11.24
C PHE A 256 0.59 -7.08 -11.04
N VAL A 257 -0.55 -6.55 -10.60
CA VAL A 257 -0.74 -5.10 -10.38
C VAL A 257 -1.34 -4.85 -9.00
N MET A 258 -0.78 -3.89 -8.25
CA MET A 258 -1.32 -3.46 -6.97
C MET A 258 -1.98 -2.08 -7.10
N LEU A 259 -3.13 -1.94 -6.46
CA LEU A 259 -3.90 -0.70 -6.41
C LEU A 259 -4.12 -0.26 -4.96
N GLY A 260 -4.01 1.04 -4.72
CA GLY A 260 -4.27 1.62 -3.39
C GLY A 260 -5.46 2.57 -3.42
N ARG A 261 -5.24 3.78 -3.95
CA ARG A 261 -6.19 4.91 -3.86
C ARG A 261 -7.55 4.64 -4.51
N SER A 262 -7.64 3.81 -5.56
CA SER A 262 -8.92 3.44 -6.17
C SER A 262 -9.85 2.79 -5.16
N PHE A 263 -9.34 1.79 -4.44
CA PHE A 263 -10.09 1.13 -3.37
C PHE A 263 -10.38 2.03 -2.17
N LEU A 264 -9.38 2.84 -1.74
CA LEU A 264 -9.56 3.78 -0.64
C LEU A 264 -10.65 4.81 -0.92
N TYR A 265 -10.71 5.35 -2.14
CA TYR A 265 -11.75 6.29 -2.56
C TYR A 265 -13.12 5.64 -2.61
N ALA A 266 -13.21 4.42 -3.10
CA ALA A 266 -14.47 3.68 -3.15
C ALA A 266 -15.02 3.39 -1.75
N VAL A 267 -14.17 2.96 -0.81
CA VAL A 267 -14.59 2.78 0.60
C VAL A 267 -14.99 4.11 1.24
N ALA A 268 -14.25 5.20 0.97
CA ALA A 268 -14.61 6.53 1.48
C ALA A 268 -15.95 7.02 0.94
N ALA A 269 -16.30 6.67 -0.30
CA ALA A 269 -17.55 7.08 -0.95
C ALA A 269 -18.75 6.21 -0.57
N LEU A 270 -18.55 4.87 -0.49
CA LEU A 270 -19.62 3.87 -0.43
C LEU A 270 -19.61 3.04 0.86
N GLY A 271 -18.66 3.27 1.75
CA GLY A 271 -18.53 2.53 3.01
C GLY A 271 -18.28 1.03 2.78
N ALA A 272 -19.05 0.18 3.46
CA ALA A 272 -18.88 -1.27 3.42
C ALA A 272 -18.97 -1.89 2.01
N ARG A 273 -19.68 -1.24 1.09
CA ARG A 273 -19.82 -1.70 -0.31
C ARG A 273 -18.65 -1.28 -1.21
N GLY A 274 -17.80 -0.35 -0.74
CA GLY A 274 -16.78 0.28 -1.58
C GLY A 274 -15.72 -0.67 -2.10
N GLY A 275 -15.32 -1.65 -1.31
CA GLY A 275 -14.32 -2.65 -1.72
C GLY A 275 -14.79 -3.49 -2.90
N GLU A 276 -15.98 -4.08 -2.77
CA GLU A 276 -16.58 -4.91 -3.84
C GLU A 276 -16.91 -4.09 -5.08
N HIS A 277 -17.44 -2.88 -4.90
CA HIS A 277 -17.75 -1.99 -6.02
C HIS A 277 -16.50 -1.61 -6.83
N ALA A 278 -15.39 -1.30 -6.16
CA ALA A 278 -14.13 -1.02 -6.85
C ALA A 278 -13.61 -2.23 -7.62
N ALA A 279 -13.67 -3.42 -7.01
CA ALA A 279 -13.28 -4.65 -7.66
C ALA A 279 -14.13 -4.92 -8.92
N ALA A 280 -15.45 -4.81 -8.81
CA ALA A 280 -16.37 -5.04 -9.91
C ALA A 280 -16.10 -4.08 -11.10
N ILE A 281 -15.93 -2.77 -10.85
CA ILE A 281 -15.62 -1.79 -11.89
C ILE A 281 -14.30 -2.13 -12.59
N LEU A 282 -13.24 -2.40 -11.82
CA LEU A 282 -11.92 -2.69 -12.39
C LEU A 282 -11.92 -3.97 -13.23
N MET A 283 -12.65 -4.99 -12.78
CA MET A 283 -12.79 -6.25 -13.52
C MET A 283 -13.59 -6.06 -14.81
N ASP A 284 -14.69 -5.30 -14.78
CA ASP A 284 -15.52 -5.00 -15.94
C ASP A 284 -14.74 -4.19 -16.98
N GLU A 285 -14.05 -3.13 -16.56
CA GLU A 285 -13.17 -2.33 -17.42
C GLU A 285 -12.05 -3.17 -18.04
N LEU A 286 -11.42 -4.08 -17.27
CA LEU A 286 -10.38 -4.95 -17.79
C LEU A 286 -10.94 -5.94 -18.82
N GLN A 287 -12.10 -6.52 -18.57
CA GLN A 287 -12.78 -7.41 -19.53
C GLN A 287 -13.14 -6.67 -20.82
N ASP A 288 -13.60 -5.43 -20.73
CA ASP A 288 -13.90 -4.61 -21.92
C ASP A 288 -12.64 -4.34 -22.74
N VAL A 289 -11.54 -3.97 -22.10
CA VAL A 289 -10.26 -3.77 -22.79
C VAL A 289 -9.81 -5.06 -23.48
N MET A 290 -9.91 -6.21 -22.79
CA MET A 290 -9.55 -7.51 -23.36
C MET A 290 -10.42 -7.84 -24.59
N ARG A 291 -11.75 -7.59 -24.54
CA ARG A 291 -12.65 -7.77 -25.68
C ARG A 291 -12.25 -6.89 -26.87
N GLN A 292 -11.93 -5.59 -26.63
CA GLN A 292 -11.50 -4.65 -27.67
C GLN A 292 -10.17 -5.07 -28.33
N LEU A 293 -9.28 -5.71 -27.56
CA LEU A 293 -8.00 -6.21 -28.07
C LEU A 293 -8.09 -7.62 -28.69
N GLY A 294 -9.24 -8.29 -28.62
CA GLY A 294 -9.40 -9.67 -29.06
C GLY A 294 -8.65 -10.69 -28.20
N VAL A 295 -8.39 -10.35 -26.92
CA VAL A 295 -7.64 -11.17 -25.98
C VAL A 295 -8.60 -11.86 -25.01
N THR A 296 -8.45 -13.17 -24.82
CA THR A 296 -9.35 -13.97 -23.99
C THR A 296 -8.79 -14.36 -22.62
N THR A 297 -7.49 -14.17 -22.40
CA THR A 297 -6.82 -14.48 -21.12
C THR A 297 -5.92 -13.34 -20.66
N ILE A 298 -5.69 -13.23 -19.36
CA ILE A 298 -4.76 -12.25 -18.79
C ILE A 298 -3.34 -12.47 -19.36
N ALA A 299 -2.91 -13.73 -19.51
CA ALA A 299 -1.61 -14.05 -20.10
C ALA A 299 -1.49 -13.55 -21.54
N GLY A 300 -2.59 -13.58 -22.31
CA GLY A 300 -2.60 -13.05 -23.69
C GLY A 300 -2.37 -11.53 -23.76
N LEU A 301 -2.61 -10.78 -22.69
CA LEU A 301 -2.28 -9.35 -22.66
C LEU A 301 -0.77 -9.11 -22.77
N ALA A 302 0.08 -10.03 -22.32
CA ALA A 302 1.53 -9.90 -22.43
C ALA A 302 2.03 -9.94 -23.89
N GLU A 303 1.23 -10.48 -24.80
CA GLU A 303 1.54 -10.55 -26.23
C GLU A 303 1.11 -9.28 -27.00
N VAL A 304 0.33 -8.41 -26.35
CA VAL A 304 -0.18 -7.18 -26.98
C VAL A 304 0.95 -6.14 -27.08
N PRO A 305 1.27 -5.64 -28.30
CA PRO A 305 2.32 -4.64 -28.47
C PRO A 305 1.91 -3.32 -27.80
N VAL A 306 2.81 -2.78 -26.98
CA VAL A 306 2.65 -1.45 -26.36
C VAL A 306 3.43 -0.43 -27.17
N SER A 307 2.73 0.46 -27.86
CA SER A 307 3.35 1.63 -28.49
C SER A 307 3.82 2.61 -27.40
N ARG A 308 5.10 2.93 -27.41
CA ARG A 308 5.66 4.01 -26.60
C ARG A 308 5.82 5.22 -27.51
N SER A 309 5.14 6.32 -27.22
CA SER A 309 5.49 7.59 -27.83
C SER A 309 6.96 7.88 -27.51
N ALA A 310 7.79 8.02 -28.53
CA ALA A 310 9.11 8.62 -28.38
C ALA A 310 8.87 10.06 -27.95
N ASN A 311 9.18 10.37 -26.69
CA ASN A 311 9.34 11.73 -26.22
C ASN A 311 10.81 12.08 -26.23
#